data_f2cfee9c847e6373354e8260dc142783
#
_entry.id   f2cfee9c847e6373354e8260dc142783
#
_cell.length_a   1.000
_cell.length_b   1.000
_cell.length_c   1.000
_cell.angle_alpha   90.00
_cell.angle_beta   90.00
_cell.angle_gamma   90.00
#
_symmetry.space_group_name_H-M   'P 1'
#
loop_
_entity.id
_entity.type
_entity.pdbx_description
1 polymer ?
#
loop_
_entity_poly.entity_id
_entity_poly.type
_entity_poly.pdbx_seq_one_letter_code
_entity_poly.pdbx_strand_id
1 'polypeptide(L)'
;MEVDYLTSLPRRIHLIVDEGAKAGASRPALTDERGIVWSYRRLIDTIEAVAGDLARLGIRPGDRVMVVGENSIGAIVLMYAASRLDAWAVMTSARLGPHELDAIESDCKPRRVFYTHGISAEADAAACRRGAEAESFTGIGAIKVGKLEASAVPEEVYEDPARQVAVLIYTTGTTGRPKGVMLSHRNLA
;
A
#
# COMPACT_ATOMS: atom_id res chain seq x y z
N MET A 1 -5.04 -10.38 -36.25
CA MET A 1 -4.87 -11.08 -34.95
C MET A 1 -5.01 -10.02 -33.90
N GLU A 2 -6.21 -9.88 -33.36
CA GLU A 2 -6.51 -8.93 -32.29
C GLU A 2 -5.76 -9.42 -31.03
N VAL A 3 -4.79 -8.64 -30.56
CA VAL A 3 -4.12 -8.96 -29.31
C VAL A 3 -5.15 -8.65 -28.23
N ASP A 4 -5.63 -9.67 -27.55
CA ASP A 4 -6.46 -9.48 -26.36
C ASP A 4 -5.60 -8.89 -25.25
N TYR A 5 -5.54 -7.56 -25.20
CA TYR A 5 -4.76 -6.80 -24.22
C TYR A 5 -5.11 -7.17 -22.78
N LEU A 6 -6.35 -7.61 -22.53
CA LEU A 6 -6.80 -7.96 -21.18
C LEU A 6 -6.19 -9.26 -20.66
N THR A 7 -5.84 -10.19 -21.53
CA THR A 7 -5.16 -11.44 -21.15
C THR A 7 -3.66 -11.27 -20.95
N SER A 8 -3.07 -10.16 -21.45
CA SER A 8 -1.65 -9.84 -21.29
C SER A 8 -1.33 -9.02 -20.04
N LEU A 9 -2.34 -8.54 -19.33
CA LEU A 9 -2.13 -7.71 -18.11
C LEU A 9 -1.58 -8.55 -16.96
N PRO A 10 -0.69 -7.97 -16.14
CA PRO A 10 -0.18 -8.63 -14.95
C PRO A 10 -1.29 -9.02 -13.97
N ARG A 11 -1.20 -10.21 -13.38
CA ARG A 11 -2.20 -10.73 -12.42
C ARG A 11 -2.19 -9.97 -11.09
N ARG A 12 -1.09 -9.30 -10.77
CA ARG A 12 -0.90 -8.50 -9.55
C ARG A 12 -0.20 -7.20 -9.91
N ILE A 13 -0.53 -6.10 -9.24
CA ILE A 13 0.05 -4.77 -9.56
C ILE A 13 1.56 -4.73 -9.36
N HIS A 14 2.12 -5.48 -8.41
CA HIS A 14 3.57 -5.54 -8.23
C HIS A 14 4.29 -6.12 -9.45
N LEU A 15 3.65 -7.00 -10.22
CA LEU A 15 4.23 -7.57 -11.43
C LEU A 15 4.41 -6.54 -12.55
N ILE A 16 3.73 -5.38 -12.49
CA ILE A 16 3.96 -4.26 -13.42
C ILE A 16 5.41 -3.78 -13.31
N VAL A 17 5.93 -3.72 -12.08
CA VAL A 17 7.32 -3.30 -11.82
C VAL A 17 8.29 -4.38 -12.32
N ASP A 18 7.96 -5.65 -12.11
CA ASP A 18 8.76 -6.80 -12.58
C ASP A 18 8.83 -6.81 -14.13
N GLU A 19 7.71 -6.57 -14.82
CA GLU A 19 7.68 -6.46 -16.28
C GLU A 19 8.50 -5.26 -16.78
N GLY A 20 8.40 -4.12 -16.11
CA GLY A 20 9.24 -2.94 -16.44
C GLY A 20 10.73 -3.25 -16.35
N ALA A 21 11.16 -4.08 -15.40
CA ALA A 21 12.54 -4.49 -15.23
C ALA A 21 13.06 -5.41 -16.35
N LYS A 22 12.18 -6.18 -16.99
CA LYS A 22 12.56 -7.03 -18.14
C LYS A 22 13.09 -6.21 -19.32
N ALA A 23 12.56 -4.99 -19.49
CA ALA A 23 13.05 -4.04 -20.51
C ALA A 23 14.38 -3.37 -20.13
N GLY A 24 14.88 -3.58 -18.91
CA GLY A 24 16.15 -3.09 -18.41
C GLY A 24 16.08 -2.69 -16.93
N ALA A 25 16.63 -3.52 -16.06
CA ALA A 25 16.52 -3.37 -14.61
C ALA A 25 17.18 -2.09 -14.06
N SER A 26 18.19 -1.53 -14.77
CA SER A 26 18.86 -0.27 -14.41
C SER A 26 18.13 0.99 -14.93
N ARG A 27 17.08 0.84 -15.77
CA ARG A 27 16.31 1.99 -16.25
C ARG A 27 15.59 2.70 -15.11
N PRO A 28 15.38 4.05 -15.22
CA PRO A 28 14.54 4.78 -14.30
C PRO A 28 13.12 4.19 -14.24
N ALA A 29 12.63 3.96 -13.04
CA ALA A 29 11.25 3.54 -12.77
C ALA A 29 10.38 4.70 -12.28
N LEU A 30 10.90 5.49 -11.33
CA LEU A 30 10.24 6.67 -10.78
C LEU A 30 11.27 7.64 -10.17
N THR A 31 10.80 8.84 -9.84
CA THR A 31 11.54 9.81 -9.04
C THR A 31 10.78 10.02 -7.73
N ASP A 32 11.49 9.94 -6.59
CA ASP A 32 10.87 10.12 -5.29
C ASP A 32 10.63 11.61 -4.94
N GLU A 33 10.03 11.85 -3.79
CA GLU A 33 9.69 13.19 -3.27
C GLU A 33 10.91 14.07 -2.97
N ARG A 34 12.12 13.49 -2.99
CA ARG A 34 13.42 14.18 -2.81
C ARG A 34 14.13 14.42 -4.13
N GLY A 35 13.52 14.06 -5.26
CA GLY A 35 14.13 14.15 -6.57
C GLY A 35 15.13 13.03 -6.89
N ILE A 36 15.19 11.97 -6.09
CA ILE A 36 16.08 10.83 -6.32
C ILE A 36 15.43 9.87 -7.32
N VAL A 37 16.16 9.56 -8.37
CA VAL A 37 15.72 8.59 -9.38
C VAL A 37 15.93 7.16 -8.86
N TRP A 38 14.88 6.37 -8.91
CA TRP A 38 14.88 4.95 -8.57
C TRP A 38 14.87 4.11 -9.85
N SER A 39 15.79 3.15 -9.96
CA SER A 39 15.74 2.14 -11.02
C SER A 39 14.71 1.06 -10.69
N TYR A 40 14.27 0.33 -11.72
CA TYR A 40 13.41 -0.83 -11.53
C TYR A 40 14.03 -1.85 -10.57
N ARG A 41 15.35 -2.12 -10.68
CA ARG A 41 16.07 -3.02 -9.76
C ARG A 41 15.90 -2.58 -8.31
N ARG A 42 16.26 -1.32 -8.03
CA ARG A 42 16.17 -0.80 -6.67
C ARG A 42 14.75 -0.85 -6.12
N LEU A 43 13.76 -0.53 -6.96
CA LEU A 43 12.36 -0.55 -6.56
C LEU A 43 11.89 -1.98 -6.22
N ILE A 44 12.21 -2.98 -7.06
CA ILE A 44 11.87 -4.38 -6.83
C ILE A 44 12.53 -4.90 -5.55
N ASP A 45 13.85 -4.73 -5.42
CA ASP A 45 14.60 -5.22 -4.26
C ASP A 45 14.04 -4.62 -2.95
N THR A 46 13.63 -3.34 -2.99
CA THR A 46 13.02 -2.66 -1.85
C THR A 46 11.59 -3.18 -1.56
N ILE A 47 10.77 -3.38 -2.59
CA ILE A 47 9.42 -3.94 -2.44
C ILE A 47 9.49 -5.35 -1.81
N GLU A 48 10.43 -6.19 -2.24
CA GLU A 48 10.60 -7.53 -1.69
C GLU A 48 11.05 -7.52 -0.23
N ALA A 49 12.01 -6.67 0.09
CA ALA A 49 12.47 -6.51 1.48
C ALA A 49 11.34 -6.03 2.39
N VAL A 50 10.57 -5.01 1.95
CA VAL A 50 9.44 -4.47 2.72
C VAL A 50 8.29 -5.48 2.81
N ALA A 51 8.05 -6.31 1.80
CA ALA A 51 7.08 -7.41 1.92
C ALA A 51 7.49 -8.41 3.02
N GLY A 52 8.78 -8.72 3.12
CA GLY A 52 9.33 -9.50 4.24
C GLY A 52 9.11 -8.82 5.60
N ASP A 53 9.31 -7.50 5.69
CA ASP A 53 9.05 -6.74 6.91
C ASP A 53 7.55 -6.74 7.27
N LEU A 54 6.65 -6.57 6.30
CA LEU A 54 5.20 -6.66 6.53
C LEU A 54 4.79 -8.04 7.05
N ALA A 55 5.32 -9.11 6.47
CA ALA A 55 5.06 -10.48 6.94
C ALA A 55 5.57 -10.70 8.37
N ARG A 56 6.78 -10.22 8.70
CA ARG A 56 7.35 -10.24 10.05
C ARG A 56 6.47 -9.46 11.05
N LEU A 57 5.85 -8.39 10.61
CA LEU A 57 4.92 -7.56 11.39
C LEU A 57 3.50 -8.17 11.48
N GLY A 58 3.28 -9.37 10.95
CA GLY A 58 2.05 -10.14 11.10
C GLY A 58 0.99 -9.86 10.03
N ILE A 59 1.36 -9.28 8.90
CA ILE A 59 0.47 -9.15 7.74
C ILE A 59 0.38 -10.49 7.01
N ARG A 60 -0.84 -10.90 6.68
CA ARG A 60 -1.18 -12.16 6.02
C ARG A 60 -1.90 -11.90 4.69
N PRO A 61 -1.97 -12.87 3.79
CA PRO A 61 -2.84 -12.78 2.62
C PRO A 61 -4.28 -12.45 3.01
N GLY A 62 -4.90 -11.55 2.26
CA GLY A 62 -6.26 -11.06 2.53
C GLY A 62 -6.37 -9.98 3.63
N ASP A 63 -5.31 -9.71 4.40
CA ASP A 63 -5.34 -8.63 5.40
C ASP A 63 -5.40 -7.25 4.73
N ARG A 64 -6.01 -6.27 5.41
CA ARG A 64 -6.00 -4.87 4.99
C ARG A 64 -4.87 -4.13 5.71
N VAL A 65 -4.03 -3.46 4.93
CA VAL A 65 -2.88 -2.67 5.35
C VAL A 65 -3.21 -1.20 5.10
N MET A 66 -3.52 -0.44 6.17
CA MET A 66 -3.82 0.98 6.03
C MET A 66 -2.52 1.79 6.03
N VAL A 67 -2.35 2.63 5.01
CA VAL A 67 -1.21 3.53 4.87
C VAL A 67 -1.71 4.96 4.96
N VAL A 68 -1.29 5.67 6.01
CA VAL A 68 -1.61 7.08 6.25
C VAL A 68 -0.39 7.92 5.89
N GLY A 69 -0.50 8.74 4.87
CA GLY A 69 0.63 9.54 4.42
C GLY A 69 0.32 10.45 3.24
N GLU A 70 1.37 11.08 2.75
CA GLU A 70 1.40 11.81 1.49
C GLU A 70 1.99 10.92 0.40
N ASN A 71 1.87 11.39 -0.86
CA ASN A 71 2.49 10.73 -2.00
C ASN A 71 4.02 10.67 -1.80
N SER A 72 4.54 9.47 -1.69
CA SER A 72 5.95 9.22 -1.38
C SER A 72 6.40 7.86 -1.84
N ILE A 73 7.72 7.69 -1.90
CA ILE A 73 8.30 6.37 -2.18
C ILE A 73 7.87 5.34 -1.12
N GLY A 74 7.80 5.73 0.15
CA GLY A 74 7.37 4.85 1.23
C GLY A 74 5.93 4.34 1.02
N ALA A 75 5.00 5.22 0.64
CA ALA A 75 3.61 4.85 0.37
C ALA A 75 3.51 3.90 -0.84
N ILE A 76 4.23 4.19 -1.93
CA ILE A 76 4.27 3.35 -3.14
C ILE A 76 4.84 1.97 -2.83
N VAL A 77 5.96 1.90 -2.12
CA VAL A 77 6.59 0.63 -1.76
C VAL A 77 5.69 -0.20 -0.85
N LEU A 78 5.06 0.40 0.17
CA LEU A 78 4.11 -0.29 1.04
C LEU A 78 2.91 -0.86 0.26
N MET A 79 2.38 -0.12 -0.73
CA MET A 79 1.29 -0.59 -1.59
C MET A 79 1.70 -1.81 -2.42
N TYR A 80 2.86 -1.77 -3.07
CA TYR A 80 3.35 -2.92 -3.85
C TYR A 80 3.77 -4.09 -2.97
N ALA A 81 4.34 -3.84 -1.78
CA ALA A 81 4.69 -4.87 -0.81
C ALA A 81 3.44 -5.58 -0.26
N ALA A 82 2.35 -4.84 0.02
CA ALA A 82 1.07 -5.44 0.36
C ALA A 82 0.55 -6.35 -0.77
N SER A 83 0.65 -5.89 -2.04
CA SER A 83 0.30 -6.70 -3.22
C SER A 83 1.14 -7.97 -3.34
N ARG A 84 2.41 -7.97 -2.95
CA ARG A 84 3.26 -9.18 -2.91
C ARG A 84 2.75 -10.24 -1.92
N LEU A 85 2.07 -9.81 -0.88
CA LEU A 85 1.48 -10.68 0.15
C LEU A 85 0.01 -11.02 -0.11
N ASP A 86 -0.55 -10.66 -1.26
CA ASP A 86 -2.00 -10.74 -1.53
C ASP A 86 -2.86 -10.00 -0.47
N ALA A 87 -2.27 -9.01 0.21
CA ALA A 87 -2.96 -8.11 1.12
C ALA A 87 -3.48 -6.87 0.36
N TRP A 88 -4.51 -6.24 0.90
CA TRP A 88 -5.12 -5.04 0.32
C TRP A 88 -4.49 -3.78 0.90
N ALA A 89 -4.00 -2.89 0.06
CA ALA A 89 -3.51 -1.59 0.50
C ALA A 89 -4.67 -0.58 0.64
N VAL A 90 -4.85 -0.02 1.83
CA VAL A 90 -5.84 1.05 2.08
C VAL A 90 -5.08 2.37 2.09
N MET A 91 -5.10 3.09 0.96
CA MET A 91 -4.33 4.32 0.79
C MET A 91 -5.13 5.52 1.30
N THR A 92 -4.59 6.22 2.30
CA THR A 92 -5.30 7.26 3.04
C THR A 92 -4.43 8.50 3.18
N SER A 93 -4.98 9.67 2.84
CA SER A 93 -4.28 10.95 3.00
C SER A 93 -4.09 11.31 4.47
N ALA A 94 -2.88 11.73 4.82
CA ALA A 94 -2.59 12.25 6.16
C ALA A 94 -3.30 13.57 6.48
N ARG A 95 -3.83 14.27 5.48
CA ARG A 95 -4.57 15.54 5.64
C ARG A 95 -5.99 15.36 6.15
N LEU A 96 -6.48 14.12 6.19
CA LEU A 96 -7.78 13.84 6.79
C LEU A 96 -7.77 14.10 8.29
N GLY A 97 -8.87 14.63 8.79
CA GLY A 97 -9.03 14.89 10.22
C GLY A 97 -9.07 13.60 11.05
N PRO A 98 -8.86 13.69 12.37
CA PRO A 98 -8.89 12.52 13.24
C PRO A 98 -10.16 11.69 13.12
N HIS A 99 -11.33 12.33 13.08
CA HIS A 99 -12.62 11.67 12.96
C HIS A 99 -12.79 10.92 11.63
N GLU A 100 -12.24 11.48 10.53
CA GLU A 100 -12.29 10.84 9.22
C GLU A 100 -11.38 9.60 9.20
N LEU A 101 -10.17 9.71 9.75
CA LEU A 101 -9.25 8.57 9.88
C LEU A 101 -9.85 7.47 10.76
N ASP A 102 -10.50 7.83 11.88
CA ASP A 102 -11.18 6.89 12.77
C ASP A 102 -12.34 6.17 12.07
N ALA A 103 -13.12 6.90 11.27
CA ALA A 103 -14.22 6.34 10.51
C ALA A 103 -13.74 5.35 9.44
N ILE A 104 -12.67 5.70 8.71
CA ILE A 104 -12.05 4.83 7.71
C ILE A 104 -11.48 3.56 8.37
N GLU A 105 -10.74 3.71 9.46
CA GLU A 105 -10.16 2.58 10.19
C GLU A 105 -11.25 1.64 10.73
N SER A 106 -12.34 2.20 11.27
CA SER A 106 -13.48 1.42 11.76
C SER A 106 -14.19 0.66 10.64
N ASP A 107 -14.27 1.23 9.43
CA ASP A 107 -14.91 0.61 8.28
C ASP A 107 -14.02 -0.47 7.65
N CYS A 108 -12.76 -0.15 7.34
CA CYS A 108 -11.85 -1.10 6.70
C CYS A 108 -11.22 -2.13 7.64
N LYS A 109 -11.25 -1.91 8.95
CA LYS A 109 -10.71 -2.83 9.97
C LYS A 109 -9.34 -3.39 9.61
N PRO A 110 -8.32 -2.52 9.48
CA PRO A 110 -7.02 -2.95 8.99
C PRO A 110 -6.31 -3.83 10.02
N ARG A 111 -5.50 -4.77 9.53
CA ARG A 111 -4.62 -5.58 10.39
C ARG A 111 -3.58 -4.73 11.10
N ARG A 112 -3.04 -3.72 10.39
CA ARG A 112 -2.13 -2.69 10.90
C ARG A 112 -2.29 -1.38 10.13
N VAL A 113 -1.90 -0.29 10.79
CA VAL A 113 -1.81 1.04 10.18
C VAL A 113 -0.34 1.45 10.13
N PHE A 114 0.11 1.95 8.97
CA PHE A 114 1.45 2.42 8.70
C PHE A 114 1.41 3.92 8.39
N TYR A 115 2.31 4.69 9.00
CA TYR A 115 2.35 6.15 8.86
C TYR A 115 3.68 6.58 8.24
N THR A 116 3.65 7.18 7.05
CA THR A 116 4.85 7.69 6.36
C THR A 116 5.26 9.04 6.96
N HIS A 117 5.59 9.03 8.25
CA HIS A 117 5.78 10.21 9.09
C HIS A 117 6.99 11.08 8.70
N GLY A 118 8.01 10.50 8.06
CA GLY A 118 9.26 11.20 7.75
C GLY A 118 9.13 12.35 6.75
N ILE A 119 7.97 12.47 6.08
CA ILE A 119 7.69 13.49 5.07
C ILE A 119 6.40 14.27 5.32
N SER A 120 5.65 13.93 6.35
CA SER A 120 4.36 14.55 6.67
C SER A 120 4.21 14.71 8.18
N ALA A 121 4.12 15.97 8.61
CA ALA A 121 3.84 16.32 9.99
C ALA A 121 2.44 15.83 10.44
N GLU A 122 1.47 15.82 9.52
CA GLU A 122 0.12 15.32 9.75
C GLU A 122 0.13 13.80 9.99
N ALA A 123 0.90 13.04 9.19
CA ALA A 123 1.08 11.60 9.39
C ALA A 123 1.78 11.32 10.73
N ASP A 124 2.76 12.14 11.10
CA ASP A 124 3.45 12.02 12.40
C ASP A 124 2.48 12.28 13.57
N ALA A 125 1.71 13.35 13.49
CA ALA A 125 0.70 13.68 14.51
C ALA A 125 -0.37 12.58 14.63
N ALA A 126 -0.83 12.02 13.50
CA ALA A 126 -1.77 10.90 13.50
C ALA A 126 -1.17 9.65 14.15
N ALA A 127 0.08 9.31 13.82
CA ALA A 127 0.82 8.20 14.41
C ALA A 127 0.98 8.35 15.94
N CYS A 128 1.37 9.55 16.39
CA CYS A 128 1.54 9.84 17.82
C CYS A 128 0.22 9.69 18.60
N ARG A 129 -0.90 10.17 18.06
CA ARG A 129 -2.23 9.99 18.68
C ARG A 129 -2.61 8.53 18.87
N ARG A 130 -2.14 7.65 17.98
CA ARG A 130 -2.44 6.20 17.98
C ARG A 130 -1.39 5.38 18.71
N GLY A 131 -0.35 6.02 19.29
CA GLY A 131 0.74 5.33 19.95
C GLY A 131 1.50 4.40 19.00
N ALA A 132 1.62 4.80 17.73
CA ALA A 132 2.40 4.07 16.75
C ALA A 132 3.89 4.25 17.00
N GLU A 133 4.65 3.17 16.88
CA GLU A 133 6.09 3.12 17.15
C GLU A 133 6.89 3.10 15.85
N ALA A 134 8.09 3.66 15.86
CA ALA A 134 8.96 3.71 14.70
C ALA A 134 9.62 2.34 14.48
N GLU A 135 9.46 1.81 13.28
CA GLU A 135 10.10 0.61 12.78
C GLU A 135 10.98 0.97 11.58
N SER A 136 12.14 0.32 11.46
CA SER A 136 13.05 0.52 10.33
C SER A 136 12.69 -0.42 9.19
N PHE A 137 12.43 0.14 8.02
CA PHE A 137 12.15 -0.61 6.81
C PHE A 137 13.30 -0.50 5.82
N THR A 138 13.67 -1.63 5.24
CA THR A 138 14.78 -1.69 4.28
C THR A 138 14.49 -0.78 3.06
N GLY A 139 15.38 0.16 2.80
CA GLY A 139 15.35 1.03 1.62
C GLY A 139 14.41 2.23 1.67
N ILE A 140 13.42 2.27 2.58
CA ILE A 140 12.49 3.40 2.74
C ILE A 140 12.60 4.11 4.09
N GLY A 141 13.48 3.62 4.99
CA GLY A 141 13.74 4.26 6.27
C GLY A 141 12.70 3.96 7.34
N ALA A 142 12.54 4.87 8.29
CA ALA A 142 11.63 4.68 9.42
C ALA A 142 10.18 4.96 9.01
N ILE A 143 9.28 4.03 9.37
CA ILE A 143 7.83 4.14 9.26
C ILE A 143 7.24 3.93 10.64
N LYS A 144 6.32 4.75 11.09
CA LYS A 144 5.59 4.49 12.33
C LYS A 144 4.49 3.46 12.09
N VAL A 145 4.43 2.47 12.97
CA VAL A 145 3.56 1.30 12.83
C VAL A 145 2.62 1.19 14.02
N GLY A 146 1.32 1.14 13.75
CA GLY A 146 0.28 0.94 14.74
C GLY A 146 0.30 -0.48 15.33
N LYS A 147 -0.46 -0.67 16.41
CA LYS A 147 -0.62 -1.98 17.04
C LYS A 147 -1.21 -3.01 16.07
N LEU A 148 -0.85 -4.27 16.27
CA LEU A 148 -1.44 -5.37 15.51
C LEU A 148 -2.87 -5.59 15.99
N GLU A 149 -3.84 -5.51 15.05
CA GLU A 149 -5.22 -5.89 15.32
C GLU A 149 -5.37 -7.41 15.15
N ALA A 150 -5.25 -8.13 16.25
CA ALA A 150 -5.25 -9.59 16.24
C ALA A 150 -6.60 -10.18 15.78
N SER A 151 -7.69 -9.46 16.03
CA SER A 151 -9.05 -9.87 15.66
C SER A 151 -9.42 -9.58 14.21
N ALA A 152 -8.57 -8.87 13.45
CA ALA A 152 -8.83 -8.58 12.05
C ALA A 152 -8.95 -9.88 11.24
N VAL A 153 -10.07 -10.00 10.53
CA VAL A 153 -10.36 -11.16 9.68
C VAL A 153 -9.87 -10.87 8.27
N PRO A 154 -9.00 -11.72 7.70
CA PRO A 154 -8.56 -11.55 6.33
C PRO A 154 -9.70 -11.84 5.34
N GLU A 155 -9.66 -11.16 4.20
CA GLU A 155 -10.56 -11.44 3.08
C GLU A 155 -10.10 -12.68 2.31
N GLU A 156 -11.00 -13.24 1.52
CA GLU A 156 -10.67 -14.33 0.60
C GLU A 156 -9.68 -13.84 -0.47
N VAL A 157 -8.67 -14.66 -0.77
CA VAL A 157 -7.70 -14.39 -1.83
C VAL A 157 -8.14 -15.09 -3.11
N TYR A 158 -8.21 -14.33 -4.19
CA TYR A 158 -8.63 -14.83 -5.51
C TYR A 158 -7.45 -14.84 -6.48
N GLU A 159 -7.31 -15.92 -7.23
CA GLU A 159 -6.37 -16.01 -8.35
C GLU A 159 -6.74 -15.04 -9.48
N ASP A 160 -8.03 -14.82 -9.72
CA ASP A 160 -8.53 -13.90 -10.74
C ASP A 160 -8.22 -12.44 -10.38
N PRO A 161 -7.40 -11.73 -11.19
CA PRO A 161 -7.05 -10.34 -10.93
C PRO A 161 -8.23 -9.37 -10.99
N ALA A 162 -9.36 -9.75 -11.57
CA ALA A 162 -10.58 -8.95 -11.59
C ALA A 162 -11.34 -9.03 -10.26
N ARG A 163 -11.16 -10.10 -9.50
CA ARG A 163 -11.80 -10.33 -8.21
C ARG A 163 -10.88 -9.94 -7.05
N GLN A 164 -9.57 -10.15 -7.20
CA GLN A 164 -8.60 -9.80 -6.16
C GLN A 164 -8.46 -8.30 -6.04
N VAL A 165 -8.80 -7.76 -4.89
CA VAL A 165 -8.63 -6.34 -4.58
C VAL A 165 -7.16 -6.05 -4.31
N ALA A 166 -6.64 -4.98 -4.92
CA ALA A 166 -5.28 -4.49 -4.72
C ALA A 166 -5.26 -3.28 -3.79
N VAL A 167 -6.17 -2.33 -4.04
CA VAL A 167 -6.18 -1.04 -3.35
C VAL A 167 -7.61 -0.67 -2.96
N LEU A 168 -7.75 -0.13 -1.76
CA LEU A 168 -8.97 0.48 -1.26
C LEU A 168 -8.72 1.99 -1.12
N ILE A 169 -9.55 2.80 -1.77
CA ILE A 169 -9.47 4.26 -1.71
C ILE A 169 -10.78 4.81 -1.13
N TYR A 170 -10.66 5.66 -0.11
CA TYR A 170 -11.83 6.29 0.49
C TYR A 170 -12.11 7.64 -0.15
N THR A 171 -13.38 7.85 -0.46
CA THR A 171 -13.90 9.14 -0.91
C THR A 171 -14.81 9.73 0.17
N THR A 172 -14.75 11.06 0.35
CA THR A 172 -15.70 11.80 1.18
C THR A 172 -17.04 11.81 0.45
N GLY A 173 -17.93 10.88 0.82
CA GLY A 173 -19.28 10.83 0.25
C GLY A 173 -20.12 12.02 0.70
N THR A 174 -21.06 12.46 -0.15
CA THR A 174 -22.06 13.50 0.15
C THR A 174 -22.92 13.20 1.38
N THR A 175 -22.90 11.96 1.90
CA THR A 175 -23.67 11.50 3.05
C THR A 175 -22.90 11.56 4.39
N GLY A 176 -21.71 12.13 4.41
CA GLY A 176 -20.89 12.27 5.63
C GLY A 176 -20.21 10.98 6.13
N ARG A 177 -20.46 9.81 5.51
CA ARG A 177 -19.76 8.57 5.81
C ARG A 177 -18.75 8.26 4.72
N PRO A 178 -17.49 7.92 5.06
CA PRO A 178 -16.49 7.51 4.07
C PRO A 178 -17.00 6.29 3.28
N LYS A 179 -16.76 6.30 1.97
CA LYS A 179 -17.07 5.15 1.10
C LYS A 179 -15.77 4.61 0.53
N GLY A 180 -15.47 3.34 0.82
CA GLY A 180 -14.32 2.64 0.28
C GLY A 180 -14.59 2.14 -1.14
N VAL A 181 -13.80 2.60 -2.10
CA VAL A 181 -13.81 2.10 -3.49
C VAL A 181 -12.76 1.00 -3.60
N MET A 182 -13.21 -0.22 -3.89
CA MET A 182 -12.33 -1.38 -4.10
C MET A 182 -11.82 -1.38 -5.54
N LEU A 183 -10.51 -1.27 -5.71
CA LEU A 183 -9.84 -1.39 -7.00
C LEU A 183 -9.15 -2.75 -7.07
N SER A 184 -9.59 -3.58 -8.02
CA SER A 184 -8.95 -4.87 -8.26
C SER A 184 -7.60 -4.69 -8.94
N HIS A 185 -6.77 -5.74 -8.94
CA HIS A 185 -5.52 -5.74 -9.69
C HIS A 185 -5.74 -5.44 -11.17
N ARG A 186 -6.83 -5.95 -11.76
CA ARG A 186 -7.19 -5.67 -13.15
C ARG A 186 -7.55 -4.20 -13.41
N ASN A 187 -8.12 -3.50 -12.42
CA ASN A 187 -8.46 -2.07 -12.60
C ASN A 187 -7.22 -1.17 -12.64
N LEU A 188 -6.10 -1.64 -12.10
CA LEU A 188 -4.85 -0.88 -11.93
C LEU A 188 -3.74 -1.30 -12.90
N ALA A 189 -3.87 -2.46 -13.56
CA ALA A 189 -2.95 -2.96 -14.58
C ALA A 189 -3.36 -2.46 -15.98
#